data_ba98bab7db500c62c97d13f3e649f91f
#
_entry.id   ba98bab7db500c62c97d13f3e649f91f
#
_cell.length_a   1.000
_cell.length_b   1.000
_cell.length_c   1.000
_cell.angle_alpha   90.00
_cell.angle_beta   90.00
_cell.angle_gamma   90.00
#
_symmetry.space_group_name_H-M   'P 1'
#
loop_
_entity.id
_entity.type
_entity.pdbx_description
1 polymer ?
#
loop_
_entity_poly.entity_id
_entity_poly.type
_entity_poly.pdbx_seq_one_letter_code
_entity_poly.pdbx_strand_id
1 'polypeptide(L)'
;MVATVREHRIGDVRWTIVRGPREAAFHALGAHAAADIRTVLDGLPAWPVTARARRSPVLFRAIESASQVEHPDAYAELTALAAGAGVPFDDLLLANLRGDLGAGDGTGCTDLAWAPSLLGHNEDGAPVFDGIGRLLTLLIDGEPGVCVWWYPGFLPSNTCTVTTHGLVWGIDSVNVVTPSPCAGRHFVARTAQRATSVAEAVSVLRSHASAGGFAYTMGQVGSPSLVVVEKAGHDTAVTTVDSGFSWHTNHFRQLPPSLDSASEESLARAEVCAHLAPVAPDAKWLVSALTSAVHRNASDGDELMTLSTVVTDLASGEVTVVPRGGGPLRARAADLALGDIDAVTALNGAIPGE
;
A
#
# COMPACT_ATOMS: atom_id res chain seq x y z
N MET A 1 -15.02 -24.56 -5.01
CA MET A 1 -15.45 -24.12 -3.66
C MET A 1 -16.15 -22.78 -3.79
N VAL A 2 -17.04 -22.42 -2.86
CA VAL A 2 -17.70 -21.11 -2.85
C VAL A 2 -16.80 -20.15 -2.07
N ALA A 3 -16.60 -18.95 -2.59
CA ALA A 3 -15.85 -17.92 -1.87
C ALA A 3 -16.63 -17.44 -0.64
N THR A 4 -15.91 -17.06 0.40
CA THR A 4 -16.47 -16.49 1.62
C THR A 4 -15.83 -15.16 1.93
N VAL A 5 -16.64 -14.22 2.44
CA VAL A 5 -16.19 -12.94 2.98
C VAL A 5 -16.71 -12.84 4.40
N ARG A 6 -15.85 -12.50 5.34
CA ARG A 6 -16.21 -12.22 6.73
C ARG A 6 -15.63 -10.89 7.14
N GLU A 7 -16.42 -10.05 7.80
CA GLU A 7 -15.95 -8.82 8.39
C GLU A 7 -15.98 -8.94 9.92
N HIS A 8 -14.90 -8.51 10.53
CA HIS A 8 -14.70 -8.43 11.97
C HIS A 8 -14.38 -6.99 12.35
N ARG A 9 -14.65 -6.65 13.60
CA ARG A 9 -14.20 -5.40 14.20
C ARG A 9 -13.44 -5.74 15.48
N ILE A 10 -12.15 -5.33 15.51
CA ILE A 10 -11.26 -5.55 16.65
C ILE A 10 -10.81 -4.17 17.13
N GLY A 11 -11.36 -3.72 18.26
CA GLY A 11 -11.23 -2.31 18.66
C GLY A 11 -11.82 -1.39 17.59
N ASP A 12 -11.01 -0.44 17.10
CA ASP A 12 -11.40 0.53 16.08
C ASP A 12 -11.08 0.06 14.65
N VAL A 13 -10.39 -1.09 14.49
CA VAL A 13 -10.02 -1.62 13.20
C VAL A 13 -11.10 -2.52 12.63
N ARG A 14 -11.57 -2.20 11.41
CA ARG A 14 -12.35 -3.12 10.58
C ARG A 14 -11.39 -4.10 9.91
N TRP A 15 -11.73 -5.37 9.87
CA TRP A 15 -10.92 -6.42 9.25
C TRP A 15 -11.78 -7.35 8.41
N THR A 16 -11.57 -7.32 7.11
CA THR A 16 -12.25 -8.19 6.15
C THR A 16 -11.35 -9.37 5.78
N ILE A 17 -11.87 -10.58 5.87
CA ILE A 17 -11.16 -11.81 5.51
C ILE A 17 -11.90 -12.45 4.34
N VAL A 18 -11.19 -12.68 3.23
CA VAL A 18 -11.72 -13.26 2.00
C VAL A 18 -11.02 -14.58 1.72
N ARG A 19 -11.78 -15.63 1.42
CA ARG A 19 -11.23 -16.95 1.14
C ARG A 19 -11.92 -17.60 -0.05
N GLY A 20 -11.15 -18.27 -0.91
CA GLY A 20 -11.64 -19.12 -2.00
C GLY A 20 -10.90 -18.94 -3.33
N PRO A 21 -11.48 -19.50 -4.43
CA PRO A 21 -10.93 -19.30 -5.76
C PRO A 21 -10.88 -17.82 -6.14
N ARG A 22 -9.83 -17.39 -6.83
CA ARG A 22 -9.48 -16.00 -7.13
C ARG A 22 -10.66 -15.14 -7.57
N GLU A 23 -11.25 -15.43 -8.72
CA GLU A 23 -12.33 -14.59 -9.27
C GLU A 23 -13.57 -14.56 -8.36
N ALA A 24 -13.95 -15.72 -7.81
CA ALA A 24 -15.06 -15.80 -6.89
C ALA A 24 -14.81 -15.00 -5.59
N ALA A 25 -13.59 -15.03 -5.07
CA ALA A 25 -13.18 -14.28 -3.88
C ALA A 25 -13.25 -12.77 -4.13
N PHE A 26 -12.70 -12.28 -5.25
CA PHE A 26 -12.75 -10.86 -5.58
C PHE A 26 -14.15 -10.37 -5.97
N HIS A 27 -14.95 -11.21 -6.63
CA HIS A 27 -16.37 -10.90 -6.87
C HIS A 27 -17.13 -10.77 -5.54
N ALA A 28 -16.94 -11.71 -4.60
CA ALA A 28 -17.57 -11.66 -3.29
C ALA A 28 -17.10 -10.45 -2.46
N LEU A 29 -15.81 -10.10 -2.54
CA LEU A 29 -15.25 -8.88 -1.92
C LEU A 29 -15.89 -7.62 -2.50
N GLY A 30 -16.02 -7.54 -3.83
CA GLY A 30 -16.68 -6.44 -4.50
C GLY A 30 -18.14 -6.26 -4.06
N ALA A 31 -18.89 -7.35 -4.00
CA ALA A 31 -20.27 -7.33 -3.53
C ALA A 31 -20.37 -6.89 -2.06
N HIS A 32 -19.46 -7.38 -1.20
CA HIS A 32 -19.41 -7.00 0.22
C HIS A 32 -19.09 -5.51 0.43
N ALA A 33 -18.15 -4.96 -0.33
CA ALA A 33 -17.68 -3.58 -0.20
C ALA A 33 -18.36 -2.61 -1.17
N ALA A 34 -19.45 -3.00 -1.84
CA ALA A 34 -20.05 -2.24 -2.94
C ALA A 34 -20.43 -0.80 -2.57
N ALA A 35 -20.91 -0.57 -1.36
CA ALA A 35 -21.26 0.78 -0.90
C ALA A 35 -20.03 1.67 -0.76
N ASP A 36 -18.97 1.17 -0.11
CA ASP A 36 -17.72 1.89 0.10
C ASP A 36 -17.02 2.16 -1.26
N ILE A 37 -17.03 1.18 -2.17
CA ILE A 37 -16.49 1.34 -3.54
C ILE A 37 -17.20 2.45 -4.30
N ARG A 38 -18.54 2.52 -4.24
CA ARG A 38 -19.30 3.61 -4.87
C ARG A 38 -18.95 4.96 -4.27
N THR A 39 -18.85 5.05 -2.93
CA THR A 39 -18.43 6.29 -2.26
C THR A 39 -17.06 6.78 -2.76
N VAL A 40 -16.11 5.87 -2.96
CA VAL A 40 -14.80 6.21 -3.55
C VAL A 40 -14.95 6.71 -4.99
N LEU A 41 -15.74 6.00 -5.81
CA LEU A 41 -15.92 6.34 -7.22
C LEU A 41 -16.76 7.61 -7.46
N ASP A 42 -17.60 8.03 -6.50
CA ASP A 42 -18.33 9.31 -6.59
C ASP A 42 -17.36 10.51 -6.72
N GLY A 43 -16.16 10.42 -6.13
CA GLY A 43 -15.11 11.43 -6.28
C GLY A 43 -14.33 11.36 -7.59
N LEU A 44 -14.37 10.23 -8.30
CA LEU A 44 -13.53 9.95 -9.48
C LEU A 44 -13.63 11.01 -10.60
N PRO A 45 -14.79 11.60 -10.93
CA PRO A 45 -14.87 12.63 -11.96
C PRO A 45 -14.00 13.86 -11.69
N ALA A 46 -13.76 14.19 -10.42
CA ALA A 46 -12.92 15.32 -9.99
C ALA A 46 -11.44 14.96 -9.87
N TRP A 47 -11.08 13.69 -9.88
CA TRP A 47 -9.68 13.29 -9.71
C TRP A 47 -8.83 13.66 -10.94
N PRO A 48 -7.57 14.09 -10.71
CA PRO A 48 -6.66 14.46 -11.81
C PRO A 48 -6.45 13.35 -12.84
N VAL A 49 -6.45 12.08 -12.43
CA VAL A 49 -6.31 10.91 -13.32
C VAL A 49 -7.41 10.86 -14.37
N THR A 50 -8.66 11.23 -14.04
CA THR A 50 -9.78 11.26 -14.97
C THR A 50 -9.56 12.27 -16.08
N ALA A 51 -9.13 13.49 -15.75
CA ALA A 51 -8.82 14.50 -16.73
C ALA A 51 -7.63 14.10 -17.62
N ARG A 52 -6.66 13.37 -17.08
CA ARG A 52 -5.50 12.87 -17.82
C ARG A 52 -5.84 11.75 -18.77
N ALA A 53 -6.63 10.76 -18.33
CA ALA A 53 -7.12 9.70 -19.20
C ALA A 53 -7.89 10.25 -20.42
N ARG A 54 -8.71 11.28 -20.20
CA ARG A 54 -9.41 11.98 -21.30
C ARG A 54 -8.47 12.68 -22.27
N ARG A 55 -7.37 13.28 -21.78
CA ARG A 55 -6.36 13.94 -22.63
C ARG A 55 -5.43 12.94 -23.33
N SER A 56 -5.22 11.77 -22.76
CA SER A 56 -4.27 10.76 -23.24
C SER A 56 -4.92 9.37 -23.31
N PRO A 57 -6.00 9.20 -24.09
CA PRO A 57 -6.74 7.92 -24.14
C PRO A 57 -5.88 6.78 -24.71
N VAL A 58 -4.93 7.09 -25.59
CA VAL A 58 -3.99 6.08 -26.14
C VAL A 58 -3.08 5.53 -25.06
N LEU A 59 -2.54 6.39 -24.19
CA LEU A 59 -1.70 5.96 -23.06
C LEU A 59 -2.53 5.14 -22.06
N PHE A 60 -3.74 5.59 -21.71
CA PHE A 60 -4.62 4.85 -20.81
C PHE A 60 -4.86 3.43 -21.32
N ARG A 61 -5.24 3.27 -22.60
CA ARG A 61 -5.48 1.94 -23.18
C ARG A 61 -4.21 1.11 -23.35
N ALA A 62 -3.06 1.75 -23.56
CA ALA A 62 -1.77 1.04 -23.58
C ALA A 62 -1.41 0.46 -22.21
N ILE A 63 -1.61 1.23 -21.13
CA ILE A 63 -1.39 0.77 -19.75
C ILE A 63 -2.37 -0.36 -19.39
N GLU A 64 -3.64 -0.22 -19.75
CA GLU A 64 -4.63 -1.28 -19.57
C GLU A 64 -4.20 -2.57 -20.26
N SER A 65 -3.86 -2.49 -21.55
CA SER A 65 -3.43 -3.65 -22.34
C SER A 65 -2.18 -4.33 -21.76
N ALA A 66 -1.18 -3.53 -21.37
CA ALA A 66 0.02 -4.04 -20.71
C ALA A 66 -0.32 -4.74 -19.38
N SER A 67 -1.19 -4.13 -18.56
CA SER A 67 -1.65 -4.71 -17.29
C SER A 67 -2.36 -6.05 -17.49
N GLN A 68 -3.22 -6.15 -18.51
CA GLN A 68 -3.93 -7.38 -18.84
C GLN A 68 -2.98 -8.49 -19.31
N VAL A 69 -2.01 -8.15 -20.17
CA VAL A 69 -1.09 -9.13 -20.77
C VAL A 69 -0.02 -9.60 -19.77
N GLU A 70 0.57 -8.68 -19.02
CA GLU A 70 1.70 -8.98 -18.13
C GLU A 70 1.26 -9.46 -16.75
N HIS A 71 0.07 -9.03 -16.29
CA HIS A 71 -0.49 -9.35 -14.97
C HIS A 71 -1.93 -9.86 -15.05
N PRO A 72 -2.20 -10.96 -15.81
CA PRO A 72 -3.56 -11.42 -16.11
C PRO A 72 -4.37 -11.75 -14.85
N ASP A 73 -3.71 -12.28 -13.84
CA ASP A 73 -4.36 -12.62 -12.56
C ASP A 73 -4.85 -11.39 -11.81
N ALA A 74 -4.00 -10.36 -11.68
CA ALA A 74 -4.39 -9.10 -11.02
C ALA A 74 -5.45 -8.35 -11.85
N TYR A 75 -5.41 -8.46 -13.17
CA TYR A 75 -6.44 -7.91 -14.04
C TYR A 75 -7.79 -8.62 -13.85
N ALA A 76 -7.79 -9.96 -13.76
CA ALA A 76 -8.98 -10.74 -13.44
C ALA A 76 -9.54 -10.42 -12.04
N GLU A 77 -8.66 -10.21 -11.05
CA GLU A 77 -9.03 -9.77 -9.70
C GLU A 77 -9.81 -8.44 -9.74
N LEU A 78 -9.28 -7.43 -10.44
CA LEU A 78 -9.95 -6.12 -10.56
C LEU A 78 -11.26 -6.21 -11.34
N THR A 79 -11.30 -7.04 -12.40
CA THR A 79 -12.51 -7.28 -13.18
C THR A 79 -13.60 -7.93 -12.32
N ALA A 80 -13.24 -8.93 -11.54
CA ALA A 80 -14.18 -9.63 -10.65
C ALA A 80 -14.65 -8.69 -9.51
N LEU A 81 -13.77 -7.84 -8.97
CA LEU A 81 -14.09 -6.84 -7.96
C LEU A 81 -15.14 -5.84 -8.49
N ALA A 82 -14.94 -5.33 -9.70
CA ALA A 82 -15.86 -4.40 -10.36
C ALA A 82 -17.24 -5.05 -10.59
N ALA A 83 -17.25 -6.28 -11.12
CA ALA A 83 -18.47 -7.03 -11.36
C ALA A 83 -19.24 -7.29 -10.05
N GLY A 84 -18.55 -7.68 -8.98
CA GLY A 84 -19.14 -7.90 -7.67
C GLY A 84 -19.73 -6.63 -7.05
N ALA A 85 -19.05 -5.49 -7.20
CA ALA A 85 -19.53 -4.20 -6.71
C ALA A 85 -20.67 -3.61 -7.57
N GLY A 86 -20.89 -4.15 -8.77
CA GLY A 86 -21.87 -3.63 -9.72
C GLY A 86 -21.50 -2.22 -10.22
N VAL A 87 -20.20 -1.98 -10.49
CA VAL A 87 -19.67 -0.73 -11.01
C VAL A 87 -18.98 -0.95 -12.37
N PRO A 88 -18.89 0.08 -13.23
CA PRO A 88 -18.15 -0.04 -14.49
C PRO A 88 -16.68 -0.40 -14.24
N PHE A 89 -16.16 -1.37 -14.98
CA PHE A 89 -14.75 -1.76 -14.89
C PHE A 89 -13.80 -0.60 -15.20
N ASP A 90 -14.10 0.18 -16.24
CA ASP A 90 -13.27 1.32 -16.64
C ASP A 90 -13.13 2.37 -15.53
N ASP A 91 -14.16 2.59 -14.72
CA ASP A 91 -14.11 3.53 -13.59
C ASP A 91 -13.19 2.97 -12.49
N LEU A 92 -13.31 1.67 -12.19
CA LEU A 92 -12.47 1.02 -11.19
C LEU A 92 -11.01 0.94 -11.65
N LEU A 93 -10.79 0.60 -12.92
CA LEU A 93 -9.46 0.62 -13.53
C LEU A 93 -8.85 2.02 -13.45
N LEU A 94 -9.60 3.05 -13.80
CA LEU A 94 -9.14 4.43 -13.77
C LEU A 94 -8.71 4.85 -12.35
N ALA A 95 -9.47 4.46 -11.33
CA ALA A 95 -9.10 4.68 -9.93
C ALA A 95 -7.77 3.98 -9.59
N ASN A 96 -7.58 2.74 -10.06
CA ASN A 96 -6.36 1.95 -9.85
C ASN A 96 -5.15 2.45 -10.66
N LEU A 97 -5.36 3.20 -11.72
CA LEU A 97 -4.28 3.86 -12.49
C LEU A 97 -3.96 5.27 -11.96
N ARG A 98 -4.46 5.65 -10.80
CA ARG A 98 -4.07 6.88 -10.11
C ARG A 98 -2.55 6.87 -9.89
N GLY A 99 -1.86 7.93 -10.39
CA GLY A 99 -0.41 8.02 -10.38
C GLY A 99 0.31 7.33 -11.56
N ASP A 100 -0.41 6.57 -12.40
CA ASP A 100 0.15 5.94 -13.61
C ASP A 100 -0.01 6.80 -14.87
N LEU A 101 -0.80 7.87 -14.81
CA LEU A 101 -1.01 8.81 -15.91
C LEU A 101 -0.33 10.16 -15.68
N GLY A 102 0.65 10.23 -14.80
CA GLY A 102 1.42 11.42 -14.43
C GLY A 102 1.08 11.98 -13.05
N ALA A 103 1.82 13.02 -12.64
CA ALA A 103 1.83 13.56 -11.28
C ALA A 103 0.51 14.21 -10.81
N GLY A 104 0.31 14.34 -9.50
CA GLY A 104 -0.71 15.16 -8.86
C GLY A 104 -1.99 14.44 -8.45
N ASP A 105 -1.94 13.14 -8.22
CA ASP A 105 -3.11 12.38 -7.76
C ASP A 105 -3.21 12.25 -6.23
N GLY A 106 -2.53 13.13 -5.49
CA GLY A 106 -2.76 13.31 -4.06
C GLY A 106 -2.55 12.05 -3.21
N THR A 107 -1.43 11.36 -3.37
CA THR A 107 -1.00 10.28 -2.49
C THR A 107 0.24 10.69 -1.73
N GLY A 108 0.24 10.46 -0.43
CA GLY A 108 1.37 10.68 0.44
C GLY A 108 1.59 9.45 1.31
N CYS A 109 2.81 9.13 1.62
CA CYS A 109 3.17 8.06 2.54
C CYS A 109 4.53 8.36 3.15
N THR A 110 4.87 7.69 4.24
CA THR A 110 6.20 7.79 4.84
C THR A 110 6.62 6.44 5.38
N ASP A 111 7.76 5.96 4.95
CA ASP A 111 8.42 4.81 5.53
C ASP A 111 9.53 5.26 6.49
N LEU A 112 9.56 4.68 7.68
CA LEU A 112 10.68 4.74 8.62
C LEU A 112 11.16 3.32 8.89
N ALA A 113 12.46 3.10 8.83
CA ALA A 113 13.03 1.79 9.10
C ALA A 113 14.29 1.89 9.96
N TRP A 114 14.49 0.89 10.80
CA TRP A 114 15.73 0.70 11.56
C TRP A 114 16.27 -0.71 11.32
N ALA A 115 17.38 -0.76 10.59
CA ALA A 115 18.01 -2.05 10.34
C ALA A 115 18.64 -2.64 11.62
N PRO A 116 18.47 -3.95 11.85
CA PRO A 116 17.95 -4.90 10.86
C PRO A 116 16.47 -5.24 11.00
N SER A 117 15.71 -4.64 11.93
CA SER A 117 14.49 -5.31 12.40
C SER A 117 13.20 -4.48 12.38
N LEU A 118 13.25 -3.17 12.24
CA LEU A 118 12.02 -2.38 12.35
C LEU A 118 11.65 -1.73 11.02
N LEU A 119 10.38 -1.87 10.64
CA LEU A 119 9.78 -1.24 9.48
C LEU A 119 8.46 -0.60 9.90
N GLY A 120 8.28 0.68 9.61
CA GLY A 120 7.06 1.41 9.86
C GLY A 120 6.61 2.20 8.64
N HIS A 121 5.30 2.29 8.44
CA HIS A 121 4.65 2.93 7.30
C HIS A 121 3.47 3.77 7.75
N ASN A 122 3.43 5.02 7.31
CA ASN A 122 2.23 5.85 7.32
C ASN A 122 1.58 5.80 5.94
N GLU A 123 0.32 5.42 5.91
CA GLU A 123 -0.52 5.52 4.73
C GLU A 123 -1.28 6.85 4.78
N ASP A 124 -0.93 7.76 3.89
CA ASP A 124 -1.59 9.05 3.77
C ASP A 124 -2.48 9.07 2.52
N GLY A 125 -3.70 9.54 2.66
CA GLY A 125 -4.67 9.55 1.58
C GLY A 125 -5.69 10.67 1.70
N ALA A 126 -6.56 10.76 0.68
CA ALA A 126 -7.62 11.75 0.63
C ALA A 126 -8.71 11.47 1.68
N PRO A 127 -9.43 12.51 2.17
CA PRO A 127 -10.47 12.36 3.19
C PRO A 127 -11.58 11.37 2.84
N VAL A 128 -11.84 11.13 1.55
CA VAL A 128 -12.85 10.14 1.11
C VAL A 128 -12.55 8.73 1.61
N PHE A 129 -11.29 8.43 1.97
CA PHE A 129 -10.89 7.13 2.50
C PHE A 129 -10.98 7.03 4.02
N ASP A 130 -11.23 8.15 4.71
CA ASP A 130 -11.36 8.15 6.16
C ASP A 130 -12.59 7.33 6.60
N GLY A 131 -12.40 6.47 7.59
CA GLY A 131 -13.45 5.58 8.12
C GLY A 131 -13.85 4.39 7.22
N ILE A 132 -13.41 4.34 5.95
CA ILE A 132 -13.70 3.20 5.06
C ILE A 132 -12.49 2.27 4.85
N GLY A 133 -11.26 2.75 5.08
CA GLY A 133 -10.05 1.94 5.09
C GLY A 133 -10.12 0.83 6.13
N ARG A 134 -9.53 -0.33 5.84
CA ARG A 134 -9.60 -1.51 6.70
C ARG A 134 -8.46 -2.49 6.45
N LEU A 135 -8.18 -3.36 7.39
CA LEU A 135 -7.39 -4.55 7.10
C LEU A 135 -8.16 -5.48 6.16
N LEU A 136 -7.47 -6.01 5.18
CA LEU A 136 -7.98 -7.04 4.27
C LEU A 136 -7.01 -8.20 4.23
N THR A 137 -7.46 -9.39 4.60
CA THR A 137 -6.72 -10.63 4.41
C THR A 137 -7.31 -11.42 3.24
N LEU A 138 -6.47 -11.73 2.28
CA LEU A 138 -6.76 -12.56 1.12
C LEU A 138 -6.19 -13.96 1.33
N LEU A 139 -7.04 -14.96 1.26
CA LEU A 139 -6.69 -16.39 1.32
C LEU A 139 -7.15 -17.05 0.02
N ILE A 140 -6.44 -16.74 -1.05
CA ILE A 140 -6.75 -17.23 -2.40
C ILE A 140 -6.18 -18.64 -2.56
N ASP A 141 -7.00 -19.53 -3.14
CA ASP A 141 -6.60 -20.92 -3.34
C ASP A 141 -5.31 -21.03 -4.16
N GLY A 142 -4.29 -21.68 -3.57
CA GLY A 142 -2.99 -21.89 -4.22
C GLY A 142 -2.01 -20.72 -4.11
N GLU A 143 -2.34 -19.67 -3.35
CA GLU A 143 -1.46 -18.51 -3.12
C GLU A 143 -1.07 -18.35 -1.64
N PRO A 144 0.00 -17.59 -1.35
CA PRO A 144 0.25 -17.16 0.00
C PRO A 144 -0.90 -16.31 0.52
N GLY A 145 -1.22 -16.44 1.81
CA GLY A 145 -2.10 -15.48 2.48
C GLY A 145 -1.46 -14.11 2.51
N VAL A 146 -2.22 -13.07 2.26
CA VAL A 146 -1.76 -11.68 2.20
C VAL A 146 -2.68 -10.81 3.04
N CYS A 147 -2.13 -10.01 3.96
CA CYS A 147 -2.86 -8.97 4.67
C CYS A 147 -2.32 -7.60 4.27
N VAL A 148 -3.24 -6.67 4.02
CA VAL A 148 -2.93 -5.28 3.66
C VAL A 148 -3.86 -4.33 4.41
N TRP A 149 -3.46 -3.05 4.55
CA TRP A 149 -4.43 -1.98 4.75
C TRP A 149 -5.06 -1.67 3.40
N TRP A 150 -6.38 -1.77 3.28
CA TRP A 150 -7.06 -1.74 2.00
C TRP A 150 -8.03 -0.57 1.86
N TYR A 151 -7.98 0.06 0.72
CA TYR A 151 -8.98 1.01 0.25
C TYR A 151 -9.98 0.30 -0.66
N PRO A 152 -11.29 0.29 -0.33
CA PRO A 152 -12.30 -0.32 -1.19
C PRO A 152 -12.24 0.18 -2.62
N GLY A 153 -12.18 -0.77 -3.57
CA GLY A 153 -12.07 -0.48 -5.00
C GLY A 153 -10.66 -0.53 -5.57
N PHE A 154 -9.61 -0.56 -4.72
CA PHE A 154 -8.25 -0.74 -5.22
C PHE A 154 -7.84 -2.22 -5.21
N LEU A 155 -6.91 -2.57 -6.10
CA LEU A 155 -6.16 -3.81 -5.93
C LEU A 155 -5.47 -3.78 -4.56
N PRO A 156 -5.53 -4.85 -3.79
CA PRO A 156 -4.96 -4.88 -2.44
C PRO A 156 -3.42 -4.98 -2.47
N SER A 157 -2.77 -3.93 -2.94
CA SER A 157 -1.33 -3.91 -3.23
C SER A 157 -0.66 -2.56 -2.97
N ASN A 158 -1.39 -1.55 -2.54
CA ASN A 158 -0.97 -0.14 -2.58
C ASN A 158 -0.61 0.47 -1.22
N THR A 159 -0.53 -0.34 -0.19
CA THR A 159 -0.25 0.09 1.19
C THR A 159 0.79 -0.83 1.83
N CYS A 160 0.76 -0.95 3.16
CA CYS A 160 1.55 -1.97 3.82
C CYS A 160 1.07 -3.38 3.43
N THR A 161 1.99 -4.30 3.32
CA THR A 161 1.73 -5.72 3.03
C THR A 161 2.39 -6.60 4.06
N VAL A 162 1.68 -7.68 4.44
CA VAL A 162 2.21 -8.79 5.24
C VAL A 162 1.78 -10.10 4.58
N THR A 163 2.68 -11.06 4.40
CA THR A 163 2.38 -12.36 3.77
C THR A 163 2.66 -13.54 4.70
N THR A 164 2.08 -14.70 4.39
CA THR A 164 2.37 -15.95 5.13
C THR A 164 3.82 -16.43 4.98
N HIS A 165 4.57 -15.91 4.01
CA HIS A 165 6.01 -16.12 3.89
C HIS A 165 6.83 -15.15 4.76
N GLY A 166 6.14 -14.29 5.52
CA GLY A 166 6.76 -13.29 6.39
C GLY A 166 7.31 -12.08 5.65
N LEU A 167 7.00 -11.92 4.35
CA LEU A 167 7.31 -10.67 3.65
C LEU A 167 6.49 -9.54 4.23
N VAL A 168 7.16 -8.40 4.45
CA VAL A 168 6.55 -7.16 4.93
C VAL A 168 7.10 -6.01 4.12
N TRP A 169 6.23 -5.09 3.71
CA TRP A 169 6.65 -3.81 3.12
C TRP A 169 5.65 -2.69 3.31
N GLY A 170 6.16 -1.46 3.27
CA GLY A 170 5.42 -0.24 3.00
C GLY A 170 5.62 0.18 1.54
N ILE A 171 4.69 0.95 0.99
CA ILE A 171 4.79 1.50 -0.37
C ILE A 171 4.54 2.99 -0.34
N ASP A 172 5.55 3.76 -0.79
CA ASP A 172 5.39 5.18 -1.05
C ASP A 172 5.08 5.44 -2.52
N SER A 173 3.99 6.15 -2.80
CA SER A 173 3.67 6.61 -4.14
C SER A 173 4.67 7.66 -4.61
N VAL A 174 5.26 7.48 -5.79
CA VAL A 174 6.14 8.48 -6.41
C VAL A 174 5.53 8.97 -7.72
N ASN A 175 5.40 10.28 -7.85
CA ASN A 175 4.85 10.90 -9.04
C ASN A 175 5.90 10.97 -10.15
N VAL A 176 5.75 10.18 -11.21
CA VAL A 176 6.64 10.23 -12.37
C VAL A 176 6.31 11.41 -13.31
N VAL A 177 7.35 12.05 -13.82
CA VAL A 177 7.20 13.16 -14.79
C VAL A 177 6.61 12.65 -16.10
N THR A 178 7.12 11.53 -16.59
CA THR A 178 6.70 10.92 -17.86
C THR A 178 6.26 9.48 -17.62
N PRO A 179 4.95 9.21 -17.63
CA PRO A 179 4.43 7.86 -17.52
C PRO A 179 4.85 6.99 -18.71
N SER A 180 5.08 5.72 -18.45
CA SER A 180 5.42 4.71 -19.47
C SER A 180 4.18 3.94 -19.91
N PRO A 181 4.08 3.49 -21.18
CA PRO A 181 2.99 2.62 -21.65
C PRO A 181 3.19 1.16 -21.21
N CYS A 182 3.49 0.97 -19.93
CA CYS A 182 3.73 -0.31 -19.26
C CYS A 182 2.55 -0.64 -18.34
N ALA A 183 2.58 -1.77 -17.63
CA ALA A 183 1.53 -2.15 -16.70
C ALA A 183 1.37 -1.12 -15.57
N GLY A 184 0.13 -0.95 -15.07
CA GLY A 184 -0.12 -0.11 -13.89
C GLY A 184 0.65 -0.60 -12.67
N ARG A 185 1.20 0.31 -11.89
CA ARG A 185 2.07 0.02 -10.74
C ARG A 185 1.42 -0.88 -9.68
N HIS A 186 0.10 -0.78 -9.51
CA HIS A 186 -0.66 -1.64 -8.59
C HIS A 186 -0.69 -3.10 -9.05
N PHE A 187 -0.74 -3.36 -10.36
CA PHE A 187 -0.69 -4.71 -10.93
C PHE A 187 0.68 -5.35 -10.70
N VAL A 188 1.75 -4.58 -10.89
CA VAL A 188 3.12 -5.03 -10.60
C VAL A 188 3.28 -5.36 -9.11
N ALA A 189 2.84 -4.46 -8.21
CA ALA A 189 2.90 -4.65 -6.77
C ALA A 189 2.09 -5.89 -6.32
N ARG A 190 0.88 -6.09 -6.88
CA ARG A 190 0.04 -7.26 -6.57
C ARG A 190 0.71 -8.57 -7.00
N THR A 191 1.43 -8.57 -8.12
CA THR A 191 2.21 -9.73 -8.56
C THR A 191 3.37 -10.02 -7.61
N ALA A 192 4.07 -8.98 -7.13
CA ALA A 192 5.19 -9.13 -6.19
C ALA A 192 4.76 -9.72 -4.82
N GLN A 193 3.51 -9.55 -4.40
CA GLN A 193 2.98 -10.13 -3.16
C GLN A 193 3.00 -11.66 -3.11
N ARG A 194 3.13 -12.33 -4.25
CA ARG A 194 3.21 -13.80 -4.34
C ARG A 194 4.60 -14.36 -4.07
N ALA A 195 5.60 -13.48 -4.00
CA ALA A 195 6.97 -13.88 -3.74
C ALA A 195 7.12 -14.57 -2.36
N THR A 196 8.05 -15.50 -2.28
CA THR A 196 8.37 -16.27 -1.06
C THR A 196 9.50 -15.63 -0.25
N SER A 197 10.22 -14.68 -0.85
CA SER A 197 11.33 -13.96 -0.23
C SER A 197 11.47 -12.54 -0.75
N VAL A 198 12.18 -11.67 -0.01
CA VAL A 198 12.52 -10.31 -0.45
C VAL A 198 13.28 -10.36 -1.79
N ALA A 199 14.21 -11.29 -1.95
CA ALA A 199 14.98 -11.43 -3.18
C ALA A 199 14.09 -11.75 -4.39
N GLU A 200 13.10 -12.61 -4.23
CA GLU A 200 12.12 -12.93 -5.27
C GLU A 200 11.20 -11.72 -5.57
N ALA A 201 10.70 -11.03 -4.54
CA ALA A 201 9.91 -9.81 -4.71
C ALA A 201 10.68 -8.74 -5.49
N VAL A 202 11.96 -8.50 -5.15
CA VAL A 202 12.86 -7.60 -5.86
C VAL A 202 13.06 -8.07 -7.31
N SER A 203 13.19 -9.38 -7.56
CA SER A 203 13.31 -9.93 -8.92
C SER A 203 12.05 -9.66 -9.74
N VAL A 204 10.86 -9.82 -9.17
CA VAL A 204 9.59 -9.48 -9.83
C VAL A 204 9.55 -7.99 -10.17
N LEU A 205 9.87 -7.11 -9.21
CA LEU A 205 9.88 -5.66 -9.44
C LEU A 205 10.90 -5.23 -10.52
N ARG A 206 12.02 -5.93 -10.66
CA ARG A 206 13.01 -5.67 -11.71
C ARG A 206 12.57 -6.16 -13.09
N SER A 207 11.87 -7.28 -13.15
CA SER A 207 11.48 -7.93 -14.41
C SER A 207 10.26 -7.30 -15.07
N HIS A 208 9.41 -6.59 -14.32
CA HIS A 208 8.21 -5.96 -14.83
C HIS A 208 8.34 -4.43 -14.80
N ALA A 209 8.10 -3.80 -15.94
CA ALA A 209 8.04 -2.35 -16.02
C ALA A 209 6.69 -1.83 -15.48
N SER A 210 6.69 -0.61 -14.92
CA SER A 210 5.47 0.02 -14.40
C SER A 210 5.19 1.36 -15.06
N ALA A 211 3.93 1.72 -15.24
CA ALA A 211 3.55 3.00 -15.83
C ALA A 211 3.90 4.17 -14.92
N GLY A 212 3.62 4.03 -13.63
CA GLY A 212 3.92 5.00 -12.58
C GLY A 212 5.09 4.59 -11.69
N GLY A 213 5.33 5.37 -10.63
CA GLY A 213 6.42 5.15 -9.69
C GLY A 213 5.94 4.69 -8.31
N PHE A 214 6.68 3.76 -7.73
CA PHE A 214 6.60 3.37 -6.32
C PHE A 214 7.99 3.24 -5.71
N ALA A 215 8.08 3.53 -4.41
CA ALA A 215 9.18 3.06 -3.58
C ALA A 215 8.65 2.06 -2.56
N TYR A 216 9.42 1.02 -2.31
CA TYR A 216 9.08 -0.06 -1.38
C TYR A 216 10.17 -0.12 -0.33
N THR A 217 9.79 -0.09 0.94
CA THR A 217 10.67 -0.46 2.04
C THR A 217 10.29 -1.86 2.49
N MET A 218 11.16 -2.84 2.25
CA MET A 218 10.85 -4.26 2.37
C MET A 218 11.71 -4.96 3.41
N GLY A 219 11.12 -5.92 4.10
CA GLY A 219 11.79 -6.86 4.99
C GLY A 219 11.10 -8.21 5.02
N GLN A 220 11.69 -9.15 5.75
CA GLN A 220 11.09 -10.47 5.99
C GLN A 220 11.26 -10.85 7.45
N VAL A 221 10.18 -11.31 8.07
CA VAL A 221 10.18 -11.78 9.46
C VAL A 221 11.23 -12.87 9.65
N GLY A 222 12.07 -12.71 10.66
CA GLY A 222 13.18 -13.62 10.94
C GLY A 222 14.44 -13.40 10.09
N SER A 223 14.44 -12.41 9.19
CA SER A 223 15.61 -12.04 8.39
C SER A 223 16.15 -10.67 8.82
N PRO A 224 17.46 -10.51 9.05
CA PRO A 224 18.07 -9.26 9.50
C PRO A 224 18.37 -8.29 8.34
N SER A 225 17.57 -8.29 7.27
CA SER A 225 17.82 -7.49 6.08
C SER A 225 16.61 -6.62 5.74
N LEU A 226 16.87 -5.34 5.51
CA LEU A 226 15.93 -4.40 4.96
C LEU A 226 16.40 -3.94 3.57
N VAL A 227 15.47 -3.77 2.65
CA VAL A 227 15.75 -3.35 1.27
C VAL A 227 14.80 -2.23 0.89
N VAL A 228 15.34 -1.16 0.31
CA VAL A 228 14.56 -0.11 -0.35
C VAL A 228 14.63 -0.32 -1.86
N VAL A 229 13.48 -0.37 -2.51
CA VAL A 229 13.35 -0.53 -3.96
C VAL A 229 12.61 0.65 -4.53
N GLU A 230 13.26 1.45 -5.37
CA GLU A 230 12.60 2.49 -6.15
C GLU A 230 12.35 2.00 -7.57
N LYS A 231 11.14 2.22 -8.07
CA LYS A 231 10.68 1.70 -9.36
C LYS A 231 9.96 2.79 -10.17
N ALA A 232 10.39 3.01 -11.42
CA ALA A 232 9.70 3.85 -12.40
C ALA A 232 9.98 3.37 -13.82
N GLY A 233 8.95 3.14 -14.62
CA GLY A 233 9.14 2.61 -15.96
C GLY A 233 9.93 1.29 -15.95
N HIS A 234 11.00 1.25 -16.71
CA HIS A 234 11.96 0.15 -16.73
C HIS A 234 13.06 0.28 -15.67
N ASP A 235 13.19 1.45 -15.04
CA ASP A 235 14.23 1.71 -14.07
C ASP A 235 13.88 1.14 -12.70
N THR A 236 14.88 0.57 -12.03
CA THR A 236 14.75 0.02 -10.68
C THR A 236 16.07 0.22 -9.94
N ALA A 237 16.04 0.96 -8.84
CA ALA A 237 17.14 1.05 -7.90
C ALA A 237 16.85 0.19 -6.68
N VAL A 238 17.85 -0.52 -6.17
CA VAL A 238 17.74 -1.39 -5.00
C VAL A 238 18.88 -1.08 -4.04
N THR A 239 18.53 -0.71 -2.82
CA THR A 239 19.49 -0.38 -1.76
C THR A 239 19.24 -1.29 -0.56
N THR A 240 20.26 -2.04 -0.15
CA THR A 240 20.20 -2.78 1.12
C THR A 240 20.50 -1.84 2.27
N VAL A 241 19.70 -1.90 3.33
CA VAL A 241 19.93 -1.16 4.57
C VAL A 241 20.48 -2.14 5.60
N ASP A 242 21.80 -2.16 5.73
CA ASP A 242 22.50 -3.14 6.58
C ASP A 242 22.50 -2.72 8.07
N SER A 243 22.44 -1.41 8.33
CA SER A 243 22.45 -0.88 9.69
C SER A 243 21.89 0.53 9.76
N GLY A 244 21.37 0.90 10.93
CA GLY A 244 20.95 2.24 11.27
C GLY A 244 19.57 2.61 10.74
N PHE A 245 19.32 3.91 10.72
CA PHE A 245 18.03 4.50 10.36
C PHE A 245 17.94 4.79 8.87
N SER A 246 16.82 4.42 8.29
CA SER A 246 16.46 4.72 6.90
C SER A 246 15.03 5.25 6.84
N TRP A 247 14.73 6.03 5.83
CA TRP A 247 13.41 6.58 5.60
C TRP A 247 13.14 6.77 4.11
N HIS A 248 11.87 6.83 3.74
CA HIS A 248 11.42 7.21 2.40
C HIS A 248 10.14 8.04 2.49
N THR A 249 9.94 8.91 1.50
CA THR A 249 8.71 9.68 1.28
C THR A 249 8.34 9.59 -0.21
N ASN A 250 7.57 10.52 -0.76
CA ASN A 250 7.02 10.42 -2.10
C ASN A 250 7.90 11.01 -3.22
N HIS A 251 9.23 10.81 -3.15
CA HIS A 251 10.17 11.18 -4.21
C HIS A 251 11.36 10.23 -4.24
N PHE A 252 12.00 10.09 -5.40
CA PHE A 252 13.16 9.20 -5.54
C PHE A 252 14.38 9.75 -4.82
N ARG A 253 15.12 8.87 -4.17
CA ARG A 253 16.38 9.15 -3.49
C ARG A 253 17.57 8.45 -4.16
N GLN A 254 17.31 7.41 -4.93
CA GLN A 254 18.31 6.60 -5.61
C GLN A 254 18.18 6.69 -7.13
N LEU A 255 16.97 6.65 -7.65
CA LEU A 255 16.73 6.93 -9.06
C LEU A 255 16.96 8.43 -9.35
N PRO A 256 17.29 8.79 -10.61
CA PRO A 256 17.51 10.19 -10.99
C PRO A 256 16.28 11.06 -10.65
N PRO A 257 16.49 12.23 -9.99
CA PRO A 257 15.38 13.13 -9.63
C PRO A 257 14.67 13.74 -10.85
N SER A 258 15.22 13.59 -12.06
CA SER A 258 14.54 13.98 -13.31
C SER A 258 13.39 13.04 -13.70
N LEU A 259 13.28 11.88 -13.06
CA LEU A 259 12.20 10.91 -13.31
C LEU A 259 10.94 11.22 -12.51
N ASP A 260 11.06 11.96 -11.41
CA ASP A 260 9.91 12.27 -10.56
C ASP A 260 9.55 13.76 -10.52
N SER A 261 8.38 14.03 -9.97
CA SER A 261 7.90 15.35 -9.63
C SER A 261 7.65 15.39 -8.13
N ALA A 262 8.73 15.63 -7.36
CA ALA A 262 8.66 15.74 -5.93
C ALA A 262 7.73 16.90 -5.51
N SER A 263 6.80 16.65 -4.60
CA SER A 263 5.98 17.71 -4.00
C SER A 263 6.74 18.41 -2.88
N GLU A 264 6.44 19.70 -2.65
CA GLU A 264 7.01 20.45 -1.51
C GLU A 264 6.74 19.75 -0.18
N GLU A 265 5.57 19.13 -0.05
CA GLU A 265 5.17 18.40 1.14
C GLU A 265 6.00 17.12 1.34
N SER A 266 6.29 16.37 0.27
CA SER A 266 7.19 15.21 0.35
C SER A 266 8.60 15.62 0.77
N LEU A 267 9.11 16.71 0.23
CA LEU A 267 10.43 17.25 0.59
C LEU A 267 10.47 17.74 2.06
N ALA A 268 9.40 18.39 2.52
CA ALA A 268 9.31 18.85 3.92
C ALA A 268 9.31 17.66 4.89
N ARG A 269 8.55 16.59 4.61
CA ARG A 269 8.60 15.38 5.44
C ARG A 269 9.95 14.69 5.39
N ALA A 270 10.60 14.67 4.24
CA ALA A 270 11.94 14.14 4.08
C ALA A 270 12.96 14.90 4.94
N GLU A 271 12.85 16.23 5.03
CA GLU A 271 13.67 17.04 5.91
C GLU A 271 13.45 16.69 7.39
N VAL A 272 12.20 16.53 7.81
CA VAL A 272 11.89 16.04 9.16
C VAL A 272 12.54 14.67 9.40
N CYS A 273 12.35 13.71 8.50
CA CYS A 273 12.94 12.37 8.62
C CYS A 273 14.47 12.41 8.71
N ALA A 274 15.12 13.27 7.93
CA ALA A 274 16.58 13.42 7.96
C ALA A 274 17.12 13.97 9.29
N HIS A 275 16.30 14.69 10.04
CA HIS A 275 16.67 15.19 11.38
C HIS A 275 16.32 14.23 12.51
N LEU A 276 15.55 13.17 12.24
CA LEU A 276 15.35 12.11 13.22
C LEU A 276 16.67 11.34 13.42
N ALA A 277 17.16 11.34 14.68
CA ALA A 277 18.42 10.72 15.04
C ALA A 277 18.19 9.68 16.17
N PRO A 278 17.47 8.58 15.88
CA PRO A 278 17.21 7.58 16.91
C PRO A 278 18.49 6.87 17.33
N VAL A 279 18.55 6.54 18.62
CA VAL A 279 19.60 5.69 19.17
C VAL A 279 18.95 4.41 19.67
N ALA A 280 19.17 3.29 18.98
CA ALA A 280 18.57 1.99 19.25
C ALA A 280 17.04 2.07 19.48
N PRO A 281 16.27 2.54 18.50
CA PRO A 281 14.82 2.68 18.63
C PRO A 281 14.15 1.32 18.75
N ASP A 282 13.00 1.30 19.41
CA ASP A 282 12.07 0.18 19.42
C ASP A 282 10.82 0.45 18.56
N ALA A 283 9.93 -0.52 18.47
CA ALA A 283 8.68 -0.38 17.71
C ALA A 283 7.79 0.76 18.25
N LYS A 284 7.83 1.04 19.56
CA LYS A 284 7.07 2.15 20.15
C LYS A 284 7.60 3.50 19.70
N TRP A 285 8.93 3.61 19.57
CA TRP A 285 9.55 4.82 19.04
C TRP A 285 9.11 5.07 17.59
N LEU A 286 9.10 4.02 16.74
CA LEU A 286 8.62 4.16 15.36
C LEU A 286 7.15 4.58 15.31
N VAL A 287 6.28 3.95 16.11
CA VAL A 287 4.87 4.35 16.21
C VAL A 287 4.76 5.82 16.60
N SER A 288 5.50 6.26 17.64
CA SER A 288 5.49 7.66 18.10
C SER A 288 5.99 8.61 17.00
N ALA A 289 7.08 8.29 16.32
CA ALA A 289 7.62 9.13 15.25
C ALA A 289 6.63 9.27 14.07
N LEU A 290 6.02 8.17 13.64
CA LEU A 290 5.05 8.15 12.56
C LEU A 290 3.75 8.87 12.92
N THR A 291 3.27 8.72 14.16
CA THR A 291 2.01 9.34 14.60
C THR A 291 2.16 10.79 15.08
N SER A 292 3.38 11.33 15.12
CA SER A 292 3.63 12.72 15.56
C SER A 292 4.50 13.51 14.59
N ALA A 293 5.76 13.10 14.35
CA ALA A 293 6.73 13.92 13.61
C ALA A 293 6.38 14.05 12.11
N VAL A 294 5.84 13.00 11.50
CA VAL A 294 5.46 12.93 10.07
C VAL A 294 3.99 12.63 9.86
N HIS A 295 3.17 12.73 10.91
CA HIS A 295 1.73 12.59 10.83
C HIS A 295 1.11 13.77 10.06
N ARG A 296 0.16 13.46 9.16
CA ARG A 296 -0.54 14.47 8.38
C ARG A 296 -1.98 14.62 8.86
N ASN A 297 -2.39 15.88 8.97
CA ASN A 297 -3.78 16.26 9.14
C ASN A 297 -4.20 17.08 7.91
N ALA A 298 -5.39 16.82 7.38
CA ALA A 298 -5.93 17.65 6.30
C ALA A 298 -5.99 19.13 6.73
N SER A 299 -5.57 20.00 5.82
CA SER A 299 -5.55 21.46 6.01
C SER A 299 -5.88 22.17 4.69
N ASP A 300 -6.08 23.48 4.76
CA ASP A 300 -6.25 24.30 3.57
C ASP A 300 -5.03 24.20 2.66
N GLY A 301 -5.25 23.71 1.43
CA GLY A 301 -4.20 23.49 0.43
C GLY A 301 -3.51 22.12 0.48
N ASP A 302 -3.72 21.32 1.52
CA ASP A 302 -3.30 19.94 1.60
C ASP A 302 -4.40 19.07 2.24
N GLU A 303 -5.17 18.41 1.40
CA GLU A 303 -6.29 17.58 1.85
C GLU A 303 -5.87 16.18 2.33
N LEU A 304 -4.58 15.81 2.15
CA LEU A 304 -4.13 14.48 2.55
C LEU A 304 -3.98 14.37 4.06
N MET A 305 -4.31 13.21 4.56
CA MET A 305 -4.24 12.87 5.98
C MET A 305 -3.69 11.46 6.18
N THR A 306 -3.00 11.24 7.30
CA THR A 306 -2.60 9.88 7.72
C THR A 306 -3.85 9.09 8.10
N LEU A 307 -4.10 8.01 7.39
CA LEU A 307 -5.27 7.14 7.53
C LEU A 307 -4.96 5.91 8.39
N SER A 308 -3.72 5.46 8.34
CA SER A 308 -3.22 4.39 9.21
C SER A 308 -1.71 4.47 9.37
N THR A 309 -1.23 3.97 10.49
CA THR A 309 0.18 3.71 10.77
C THR A 309 0.36 2.22 11.03
N VAL A 310 1.33 1.60 10.37
CA VAL A 310 1.67 0.19 10.60
C VAL A 310 3.15 0.08 10.93
N VAL A 311 3.48 -0.58 12.03
CA VAL A 311 4.86 -0.84 12.43
C VAL A 311 5.05 -2.33 12.63
N THR A 312 6.07 -2.90 12.01
CA THR A 312 6.45 -4.30 12.14
C THR A 312 7.84 -4.43 12.76
N ASP A 313 7.94 -5.23 13.79
CA ASP A 313 9.21 -5.76 14.28
C ASP A 313 9.48 -7.09 13.57
N LEU A 314 10.42 -7.08 12.65
CA LEU A 314 10.77 -8.23 11.83
C LEU A 314 11.46 -9.35 12.65
N ALA A 315 12.07 -9.03 13.80
CA ALA A 315 12.71 -10.02 14.64
C ALA A 315 11.66 -10.88 15.38
N SER A 316 10.65 -10.26 15.94
CA SER A 316 9.57 -10.95 16.66
C SER A 316 8.39 -11.33 15.76
N GLY A 317 8.24 -10.66 14.62
CA GLY A 317 7.04 -10.73 13.77
C GLY A 317 5.84 -9.98 14.35
N GLU A 318 6.02 -9.14 15.37
CA GLU A 318 4.93 -8.33 15.92
C GLU A 318 4.59 -7.18 14.98
N VAL A 319 3.30 -6.97 14.73
CA VAL A 319 2.74 -5.88 13.92
C VAL A 319 1.84 -5.04 14.80
N THR A 320 2.05 -3.74 14.80
CA THR A 320 1.16 -2.76 15.42
C THR A 320 0.47 -1.98 14.31
N VAL A 321 -0.87 -1.95 14.30
CA VAL A 321 -1.69 -1.17 13.37
C VAL A 321 -2.43 -0.10 14.16
N VAL A 322 -2.31 1.15 13.75
CA VAL A 322 -2.97 2.29 14.36
C VAL A 322 -3.85 2.95 13.29
N PRO A 323 -5.16 2.77 13.33
CA PRO A 323 -6.07 3.48 12.43
C PRO A 323 -6.18 4.94 12.87
N ARG A 324 -6.53 5.84 11.93
CA ARG A 324 -6.80 7.24 12.25
C ARG A 324 -7.88 7.36 13.32
N GLY A 325 -7.59 8.17 14.35
CA GLY A 325 -8.53 8.43 15.45
C GLY A 325 -8.90 7.22 16.29
N GLY A 326 -8.19 6.09 16.16
CA GLY A 326 -8.47 4.86 16.88
C GLY A 326 -7.29 4.33 17.70
N GLY A 327 -7.58 3.38 18.58
CA GLY A 327 -6.60 2.69 19.40
C GLY A 327 -5.76 1.68 18.58
N PRO A 328 -4.52 1.37 19.03
CA PRO A 328 -3.65 0.43 18.36
C PRO A 328 -4.16 -1.01 18.47
N LEU A 329 -3.95 -1.78 17.41
CA LEU A 329 -4.15 -3.22 17.35
C LEU A 329 -2.80 -3.89 17.25
N ARG A 330 -2.57 -4.98 18.00
CA ARG A 330 -1.37 -5.82 17.90
C ARG A 330 -1.69 -7.22 17.46
N ALA A 331 -0.86 -7.73 16.57
CA ALA A 331 -0.94 -9.09 16.04
C ALA A 331 0.47 -9.59 15.66
N ARG A 332 0.59 -10.86 15.34
CA ARG A 332 1.75 -11.36 14.60
C ARG A 332 1.49 -11.23 13.10
N ALA A 333 2.53 -11.01 12.33
CA ALA A 333 2.48 -10.98 10.88
C ALA A 333 1.79 -12.23 10.30
N ALA A 334 2.14 -13.41 10.82
CA ALA A 334 1.54 -14.67 10.41
C ALA A 334 0.02 -14.72 10.68
N ASP A 335 -0.44 -14.25 11.83
CA ASP A 335 -1.85 -14.28 12.21
C ASP A 335 -2.68 -13.35 11.32
N LEU A 336 -2.14 -12.15 11.00
CA LEU A 336 -2.76 -11.24 10.04
C LEU A 336 -2.86 -11.88 8.64
N ALA A 337 -1.78 -12.48 8.17
CA ALA A 337 -1.75 -13.10 6.84
C ALA A 337 -2.61 -14.37 6.74
N LEU A 338 -2.86 -15.07 7.86
CA LEU A 338 -3.73 -16.24 7.94
C LEU A 338 -5.20 -15.88 8.24
N GLY A 339 -5.47 -14.63 8.63
CA GLY A 339 -6.81 -14.21 9.04
C GLY A 339 -7.23 -14.85 10.38
N ASP A 340 -6.27 -15.05 11.30
CA ASP A 340 -6.53 -15.60 12.63
C ASP A 340 -6.94 -14.48 13.59
N ILE A 341 -8.24 -14.28 13.74
CA ILE A 341 -8.82 -13.23 14.57
C ILE A 341 -8.66 -13.47 16.06
N ASP A 342 -8.53 -14.72 16.50
CA ASP A 342 -8.45 -15.09 17.90
C ASP A 342 -7.06 -14.78 18.49
N ALA A 343 -6.05 -14.68 17.63
CA ALA A 343 -4.67 -14.33 17.98
C ALA A 343 -4.41 -12.81 18.06
N VAL A 344 -5.41 -11.97 17.73
CA VAL A 344 -5.22 -10.52 17.62
C VAL A 344 -5.80 -9.78 18.83
N THR A 345 -5.07 -8.81 19.34
CA THR A 345 -5.44 -8.06 20.54
C THR A 345 -5.59 -6.57 20.25
N ALA A 346 -6.76 -6.01 20.57
CA ALA A 346 -6.92 -4.56 20.66
C ALA A 346 -6.31 -4.06 21.98
N LEU A 347 -5.50 -3.00 21.89
CA LEU A 347 -4.93 -2.36 23.07
C LEU A 347 -5.85 -1.22 23.50
N ASN A 348 -6.32 -1.29 24.77
CA ASN A 348 -7.04 -0.18 25.39
C ASN A 348 -6.01 0.92 25.79
N GLY A 349 -6.07 2.07 25.14
CA GLY A 349 -5.27 3.23 25.54
C GLY A 349 -5.01 4.16 24.35
N ALA A 350 -5.15 5.48 24.58
CA ALA A 350 -4.71 6.50 23.65
C ALA A 350 -3.20 6.40 23.45
N ILE A 351 -2.73 6.68 22.23
CA ILE A 351 -1.30 6.83 21.96
C ILE A 351 -0.81 8.04 22.76
N PRO A 352 0.32 7.96 23.49
CA PRO A 352 0.89 9.13 24.11
C PRO A 352 1.27 10.16 23.05
N GLY A 353 0.53 11.25 22.94
CA GLY A 353 0.86 12.35 22.01
C GLY A 353 -0.33 13.09 21.38
N GLU A 354 -1.58 12.76 21.73
CA GLU A 354 -2.73 13.64 21.43
C GLU A 354 -2.97 14.67 22.51
#